data_552fea5c65668ecb8c11b45d3dad48ae
#
_entry.id   552fea5c65668ecb8c11b45d3dad48ae
#
_cell.length_a   1.000
_cell.length_b   1.000
_cell.length_c   1.000
_cell.angle_alpha   90.00
_cell.angle_beta   90.00
_cell.angle_gamma   90.00
#
_symmetry.space_group_name_H-M   'P 1'
#
loop_
_entity.id
_entity.type
_entity.pdbx_description
1 polymer ?
#
loop_
_entity_poly.entity_id
_entity_poly.type
_entity_poly.pdbx_seq_one_letter_code
_entity_poly.pdbx_strand_id
1 'polypeptide(L)'
;MNNTREIAVRLVEQVCNGGAYTNLLLSKYLRENNLPDLDRRFLTELVYGTVKAWGTLDWYLRLFLKQPLNKLESLVLADLRVAVFQIMYLEKVPESAAVNEAVELAKKLANPGAAKLVNGVLRNFLRQQKEIELPQNEAERLALTLWHPKELVKKWLKYYGMEETVALCNFNNSSAPLCLRVNTLKTTKEQLGVELEKLGVEFAFSKLVRDGIVCKKVPNLSLMLDKLAGQFYIQDESSMLVAELLAPQQGQKILDLCAAPGGKTTHLAQLMENKGRVIACDVHEHKLPLIEANAKGLGINIIETKLHDATVLNEKFIDSFDGVLVDAPCSGLGVLRRRAEARWKKTRDVIKVFPPLQSSILNNGAKYVKKNGKLVYSTCTIEQSENHYAVVKFLEEHPNFELVSERQLLPQMDGVDGFYMALLMRNA
;
A
#
# COMPACT_ATOMS: atom_id res chain seq x y z
N MET A 1 9.92 23.27 20.86
CA MET A 1 9.26 21.96 20.62
C MET A 1 8.41 22.09 19.35
N ASN A 2 8.60 21.24 18.37
CA ASN A 2 7.73 21.24 17.20
C ASN A 2 6.34 20.75 17.63
N ASN A 3 5.32 21.57 17.38
CA ASN A 3 3.94 21.20 17.69
C ASN A 3 3.52 20.03 16.80
N THR A 4 3.13 18.89 17.40
CA THR A 4 2.73 17.65 16.70
C THR A 4 1.64 17.91 15.65
N ARG A 5 0.72 18.85 15.92
CA ARG A 5 -0.34 19.26 14.97
C ARG A 5 0.21 19.99 13.76
N GLU A 6 1.20 20.90 13.96
CA GLU A 6 1.88 21.57 12.84
C GLU A 6 2.55 20.56 11.90
N ILE A 7 3.23 19.59 12.49
CA ILE A 7 3.87 18.51 11.73
C ILE A 7 2.81 17.74 10.94
N ALA A 8 1.70 17.36 11.58
CA ALA A 8 0.60 16.66 10.93
C ALA A 8 0.02 17.45 9.74
N VAL A 9 -0.22 18.77 9.91
CA VAL A 9 -0.72 19.65 8.83
C VAL A 9 0.22 19.67 7.64
N ARG A 10 1.54 19.79 7.86
CA ARG A 10 2.54 19.80 6.79
C ARG A 10 2.64 18.45 6.07
N LEU A 11 2.57 17.33 6.81
CA LEU A 11 2.59 15.99 6.21
C LEU A 11 1.30 15.71 5.42
N VAL A 12 0.14 16.09 5.95
CA VAL A 12 -1.15 15.95 5.25
C VAL A 12 -1.16 16.79 3.97
N GLU A 13 -0.65 18.01 4.00
CA GLU A 13 -0.51 18.85 2.81
C GLU A 13 0.35 18.17 1.73
N GLN A 14 1.53 17.66 2.08
CA GLN A 14 2.41 16.98 1.14
C GLN A 14 1.77 15.71 0.54
N VAL A 15 0.96 14.99 1.31
CA VAL A 15 0.24 13.82 0.81
C VAL A 15 -0.91 14.21 -0.11
N CYS A 16 -1.74 15.17 0.32
CA CYS A 16 -2.96 15.54 -0.41
C CYS A 16 -2.68 16.33 -1.69
N ASN A 17 -1.72 17.25 -1.65
CA ASN A 17 -1.39 18.17 -2.75
C ASN A 17 -0.04 17.86 -3.40
N GLY A 18 0.97 17.49 -2.61
CA GLY A 18 2.33 17.20 -3.08
C GLY A 18 2.54 15.81 -3.69
N GLY A 19 1.53 14.93 -3.68
CA GLY A 19 1.63 13.61 -4.30
C GLY A 19 2.41 12.56 -3.48
N ALA A 20 2.90 12.90 -2.30
CA ALA A 20 3.65 11.98 -1.45
C ALA A 20 2.83 10.76 -1.00
N TYR A 21 3.52 9.65 -0.70
CA TYR A 21 2.93 8.47 -0.10
C TYR A 21 2.93 8.57 1.42
N THR A 22 1.78 8.41 2.05
CA THR A 22 1.58 8.58 3.50
C THR A 22 2.57 7.75 4.32
N ASN A 23 2.68 6.46 4.01
CA ASN A 23 3.53 5.53 4.72
C ASN A 23 5.02 5.88 4.62
N LEU A 24 5.49 6.27 3.43
CA LEU A 24 6.90 6.62 3.22
C LEU A 24 7.25 7.95 3.90
N LEU A 25 6.39 8.95 3.72
CA LEU A 25 6.60 10.28 4.28
C LEU A 25 6.62 10.26 5.81
N LEU A 26 5.60 9.64 6.42
CA LEU A 26 5.51 9.54 7.88
C LEU A 26 6.64 8.69 8.47
N SER A 27 6.96 7.53 7.86
CA SER A 27 8.06 6.69 8.33
C SER A 27 9.41 7.39 8.23
N LYS A 28 9.66 8.15 7.17
CA LYS A 28 10.86 8.98 7.04
C LYS A 28 10.93 10.00 8.17
N TYR A 29 9.84 10.77 8.37
CA TYR A 29 9.78 11.79 9.42
C TYR A 29 10.03 11.20 10.82
N LEU A 30 9.37 10.08 11.17
CA LEU A 30 9.50 9.43 12.46
C LEU A 30 10.88 8.81 12.73
N ARG A 31 11.62 8.48 11.69
CA ARG A 31 13.00 7.95 11.78
C ARG A 31 14.01 9.08 11.95
N GLU A 32 13.82 10.22 11.25
CA GLU A 32 14.72 11.35 11.29
C GLU A 32 14.51 12.24 12.54
N ASN A 33 13.38 12.09 13.25
CA ASN A 33 13.03 12.91 14.39
C ASN A 33 12.70 12.03 15.61
N ASN A 34 13.40 12.26 16.70
CA ASN A 34 13.17 11.54 17.95
C ASN A 34 12.00 12.17 18.71
N LEU A 35 10.79 11.69 18.45
CA LEU A 35 9.58 12.12 19.16
C LEU A 35 9.27 11.19 20.34
N PRO A 36 8.72 11.71 21.47
CA PRO A 36 8.16 10.89 22.53
C PRO A 36 7.08 9.93 21.99
N ASP A 37 6.91 8.76 22.61
CA ASP A 37 5.98 7.73 22.13
C ASP A 37 4.53 8.22 21.99
N LEU A 38 4.06 9.06 22.91
CA LEU A 38 2.72 9.65 22.84
C LEU A 38 2.58 10.55 21.60
N ASP A 39 3.58 11.39 21.34
CA ASP A 39 3.57 12.28 20.18
C ASP A 39 3.69 11.49 18.87
N ARG A 40 4.49 10.42 18.83
CA ARG A 40 4.58 9.52 17.67
C ARG A 40 3.23 8.89 17.33
N ARG A 41 2.52 8.38 18.35
CA ARG A 41 1.18 7.77 18.18
C ARG A 41 0.18 8.82 17.74
N PHE A 42 0.15 9.97 18.39
CA PHE A 42 -0.75 11.07 18.05
C PHE A 42 -0.50 11.59 16.63
N LEU A 43 0.76 11.82 16.25
CA LEU A 43 1.11 12.21 14.88
C LEU A 43 0.65 11.18 13.85
N THR A 44 0.87 9.90 14.13
CA THR A 44 0.46 8.80 13.25
C THR A 44 -1.06 8.78 13.07
N GLU A 45 -1.81 8.94 14.15
CA GLU A 45 -3.28 8.97 14.12
C GLU A 45 -3.81 10.19 13.36
N LEU A 46 -3.25 11.38 13.60
CA LEU A 46 -3.64 12.59 12.89
C LEU A 46 -3.39 12.46 11.38
N VAL A 47 -2.20 11.99 10.97
CA VAL A 47 -1.86 11.92 9.55
C VAL A 47 -2.67 10.83 8.85
N TYR A 48 -2.63 9.57 9.35
CA TYR A 48 -3.36 8.48 8.70
C TYR A 48 -4.87 8.68 8.76
N GLY A 49 -5.41 9.14 9.89
CA GLY A 49 -6.84 9.37 10.06
C GLY A 49 -7.35 10.46 9.12
N THR A 50 -6.66 11.60 9.07
CA THR A 50 -7.03 12.70 8.16
C THR A 50 -6.95 12.26 6.69
N VAL A 51 -5.89 11.54 6.29
CA VAL A 51 -5.74 11.06 4.92
C VAL A 51 -6.79 9.99 4.57
N LYS A 52 -7.09 9.06 5.47
CA LYS A 52 -8.18 8.08 5.28
C LYS A 52 -9.53 8.76 5.09
N ALA A 53 -9.83 9.77 5.91
CA ALA A 53 -11.10 10.49 5.89
C ALA A 53 -11.14 11.68 4.90
N TRP A 54 -10.07 11.96 4.17
CA TRP A 54 -9.90 13.16 3.35
C TRP A 54 -11.14 13.59 2.56
N GLY A 55 -11.71 12.71 1.73
CA GLY A 55 -12.90 13.07 0.93
C GLY A 55 -14.15 13.34 1.78
N THR A 56 -14.29 12.65 2.91
CA THR A 56 -15.37 12.89 3.89
C THR A 56 -15.19 14.25 4.56
N LEU A 57 -13.96 14.57 4.99
CA LEU A 57 -13.65 15.87 5.58
C LEU A 57 -13.90 17.01 4.59
N ASP A 58 -13.55 16.81 3.32
CA ASP A 58 -13.82 17.76 2.24
C ASP A 58 -15.33 17.96 2.00
N TRP A 59 -16.12 16.90 2.11
CA TRP A 59 -17.57 16.98 2.02
C TRP A 59 -18.14 17.86 3.15
N TYR A 60 -17.75 17.63 4.39
CA TYR A 60 -18.16 18.45 5.52
C TYR A 60 -17.71 19.92 5.37
N LEU A 61 -16.45 20.15 4.99
CA LEU A 61 -15.91 21.51 4.81
C LEU A 61 -16.67 22.32 3.76
N ARG A 62 -17.13 21.67 2.67
CA ARG A 62 -17.94 22.35 1.64
C ARG A 62 -19.25 22.92 2.16
N LEU A 63 -19.83 22.38 3.21
CA LEU A 63 -21.07 22.88 3.80
C LEU A 63 -20.86 24.24 4.50
N PHE A 64 -19.64 24.56 4.92
CA PHE A 64 -19.32 25.74 5.72
C PHE A 64 -18.43 26.75 5.01
N LEU A 65 -17.89 26.41 3.85
CA LEU A 65 -17.05 27.29 3.05
C LEU A 65 -17.87 28.01 1.98
N LYS A 66 -17.68 29.33 1.87
CA LYS A 66 -18.32 30.15 0.82
C LYS A 66 -17.62 30.03 -0.54
N GLN A 67 -16.38 29.52 -0.57
CA GLN A 67 -15.58 29.37 -1.78
C GLN A 67 -15.18 27.89 -1.97
N PRO A 68 -14.91 27.47 -3.21
CA PRO A 68 -14.45 26.12 -3.51
C PRO A 68 -13.13 25.79 -2.80
N LEU A 69 -12.95 24.52 -2.39
CA LEU A 69 -11.75 24.06 -1.67
C LEU A 69 -10.43 24.33 -2.40
N ASN A 70 -10.45 24.25 -3.74
CA ASN A 70 -9.26 24.49 -4.57
C ASN A 70 -8.85 25.96 -4.65
N LYS A 71 -9.59 26.87 -4.06
CA LYS A 71 -9.23 28.30 -3.92
C LYS A 71 -8.58 28.61 -2.57
N LEU A 72 -8.56 27.65 -1.65
CA LEU A 72 -7.84 27.79 -0.39
C LEU A 72 -6.35 27.51 -0.58
N GLU A 73 -5.52 28.21 0.19
CA GLU A 73 -4.10 27.83 0.32
C GLU A 73 -4.00 26.39 0.83
N SER A 74 -3.08 25.59 0.28
CA SER A 74 -2.98 24.15 0.56
C SER A 74 -2.75 23.83 2.03
N LEU A 75 -1.94 24.64 2.72
CA LEU A 75 -1.70 24.49 4.16
C LEU A 75 -2.94 24.83 5.00
N VAL A 76 -3.73 25.83 4.60
CA VAL A 76 -4.98 26.20 5.28
C VAL A 76 -6.02 25.09 5.13
N LEU A 77 -6.12 24.50 3.94
CA LEU A 77 -7.02 23.38 3.71
C LEU A 77 -6.59 22.12 4.49
N ALA A 78 -5.30 21.85 4.55
CA ALA A 78 -4.76 20.75 5.36
C ALA A 78 -5.03 20.96 6.85
N ASP A 79 -4.87 22.19 7.36
CA ASP A 79 -5.17 22.54 8.75
C ASP A 79 -6.64 22.35 9.08
N LEU A 80 -7.55 22.83 8.24
CA LEU A 80 -9.00 22.60 8.37
C LEU A 80 -9.33 21.10 8.39
N ARG A 81 -8.75 20.29 7.52
CA ARG A 81 -8.94 18.83 7.50
C ARG A 81 -8.49 18.18 8.81
N VAL A 82 -7.28 18.52 9.29
CA VAL A 82 -6.74 18.00 10.56
C VAL A 82 -7.60 18.43 11.74
N ALA A 83 -8.10 19.67 11.75
CA ALA A 83 -8.96 20.18 12.82
C ALA A 83 -10.33 19.47 12.84
N VAL A 84 -11.00 19.36 11.68
CA VAL A 84 -12.29 18.67 11.58
C VAL A 84 -12.14 17.18 11.91
N PHE A 85 -11.06 16.53 11.50
CA PHE A 85 -10.77 15.16 11.88
C PHE A 85 -10.68 14.99 13.41
N GLN A 86 -9.95 15.88 14.09
CA GLN A 86 -9.86 15.85 15.56
C GLN A 86 -11.23 16.03 16.22
N ILE A 87 -12.01 17.00 15.76
CA ILE A 87 -13.34 17.30 16.32
C ILE A 87 -14.29 16.12 16.17
N MET A 88 -14.28 15.46 14.99
CA MET A 88 -15.24 14.39 14.69
C MET A 88 -14.87 13.02 15.26
N TYR A 89 -13.56 12.71 15.33
CA TYR A 89 -13.12 11.33 15.50
C TYR A 89 -12.15 11.11 16.68
N LEU A 90 -11.67 12.16 17.35
CA LEU A 90 -10.75 12.03 18.48
C LEU A 90 -11.39 12.46 19.80
N GLU A 91 -12.12 11.56 20.43
CA GLU A 91 -12.84 11.81 21.70
C GLU A 91 -11.96 12.40 22.82
N LYS A 92 -10.66 12.07 22.84
CA LYS A 92 -9.71 12.55 23.85
C LYS A 92 -9.19 13.96 23.57
N VAL A 93 -9.52 14.56 22.44
CA VAL A 93 -9.13 15.92 22.09
C VAL A 93 -10.32 16.84 22.32
N PRO A 94 -10.24 17.81 23.28
CA PRO A 94 -11.29 18.78 23.43
C PRO A 94 -11.52 19.59 22.15
N GLU A 95 -12.76 19.75 21.72
CA GLU A 95 -13.13 20.49 20.51
C GLU A 95 -12.53 21.91 20.50
N SER A 96 -12.58 22.60 21.65
CA SER A 96 -12.00 23.93 21.81
C SER A 96 -10.49 23.96 21.59
N ALA A 97 -9.78 22.91 22.02
CA ALA A 97 -8.33 22.79 21.80
C ALA A 97 -8.03 22.59 20.31
N ALA A 98 -8.79 21.75 19.60
CA ALA A 98 -8.65 21.55 18.17
C ALA A 98 -8.84 22.86 17.38
N VAL A 99 -9.87 23.65 17.73
CA VAL A 99 -10.14 24.95 17.09
C VAL A 99 -9.04 25.97 17.39
N ASN A 100 -8.65 26.14 18.65
CA ASN A 100 -7.67 27.13 19.04
C ASN A 100 -6.30 26.87 18.38
N GLU A 101 -5.84 25.62 18.40
CA GLU A 101 -4.59 25.21 17.74
C GLU A 101 -4.64 25.45 16.24
N ALA A 102 -5.73 25.10 15.56
CA ALA A 102 -5.89 25.35 14.13
C ALA A 102 -5.84 26.85 13.77
N VAL A 103 -6.48 27.68 14.58
CA VAL A 103 -6.45 29.16 14.37
C VAL A 103 -5.02 29.70 14.52
N GLU A 104 -4.29 29.27 15.54
CA GLU A 104 -2.89 29.69 15.74
C GLU A 104 -1.97 29.16 14.62
N LEU A 105 -2.21 27.91 14.15
CA LEU A 105 -1.46 27.35 13.02
C LEU A 105 -1.76 28.09 11.71
N ALA A 106 -3.00 28.40 11.41
CA ALA A 106 -3.36 29.19 10.23
C ALA A 106 -2.70 30.59 10.24
N LYS A 107 -2.64 31.23 11.42
CA LYS A 107 -1.95 32.51 11.59
C LYS A 107 -0.45 32.39 11.34
N LYS A 108 0.18 31.33 11.82
CA LYS A 108 1.62 31.06 11.70
C LYS A 108 2.00 30.62 10.28
N LEU A 109 1.22 29.71 9.67
CA LEU A 109 1.55 29.06 8.41
C LEU A 109 1.11 29.82 7.17
N ALA A 110 0.14 30.70 7.30
CA ALA A 110 -0.39 31.52 6.23
C ALA A 110 -0.41 33.01 6.63
N ASN A 111 -1.54 33.49 7.14
CA ASN A 111 -1.71 34.91 7.48
C ASN A 111 -2.90 35.14 8.46
N PRO A 112 -3.04 36.35 9.02
CA PRO A 112 -4.16 36.65 9.92
C PRO A 112 -5.57 36.53 9.28
N GLY A 113 -5.68 36.70 7.96
CA GLY A 113 -6.92 36.49 7.23
C GLY A 113 -7.32 35.01 7.20
N ALA A 114 -6.36 34.11 7.00
CA ALA A 114 -6.55 32.67 7.09
C ALA A 114 -7.02 32.25 8.51
N ALA A 115 -6.42 32.82 9.56
CA ALA A 115 -6.84 32.55 10.93
C ALA A 115 -8.31 32.95 11.19
N LYS A 116 -8.76 34.08 10.65
CA LYS A 116 -10.18 34.48 10.74
C LYS A 116 -11.11 33.52 9.98
N LEU A 117 -10.70 33.07 8.80
CA LEU A 117 -11.43 32.08 8.01
C LEU A 117 -11.55 30.75 8.77
N VAL A 118 -10.42 30.18 9.24
CA VAL A 118 -10.38 28.92 9.99
C VAL A 118 -11.25 29.00 11.22
N ASN A 119 -11.14 30.05 12.02
CA ASN A 119 -11.98 30.27 13.20
C ASN A 119 -13.47 30.31 12.84
N GLY A 120 -13.84 31.07 11.79
CA GLY A 120 -15.23 31.18 11.32
C GLY A 120 -15.81 29.82 10.88
N VAL A 121 -15.06 29.09 10.06
CA VAL A 121 -15.47 27.76 9.56
C VAL A 121 -15.63 26.77 10.71
N LEU A 122 -14.63 26.62 11.59
CA LEU A 122 -14.64 25.62 12.65
C LEU A 122 -15.69 25.93 13.73
N ARG A 123 -15.87 27.17 14.12
CA ARG A 123 -16.95 27.53 15.06
C ARG A 123 -18.35 27.32 14.49
N ASN A 124 -18.53 27.57 13.19
CA ASN A 124 -19.79 27.30 12.52
C ASN A 124 -20.04 25.78 12.42
N PHE A 125 -19.00 25.01 12.09
CA PHE A 125 -19.03 23.55 12.09
C PHE A 125 -19.46 23.00 13.47
N LEU A 126 -18.85 23.42 14.56
CA LEU A 126 -19.20 22.98 15.94
C LEU A 126 -20.67 23.25 16.29
N ARG A 127 -21.22 24.36 15.85
CA ARG A 127 -22.63 24.68 16.15
C ARG A 127 -23.61 23.80 15.41
N GLN A 128 -23.28 23.38 14.18
CA GLN A 128 -24.23 22.73 13.27
C GLN A 128 -23.92 21.26 12.99
N GLN A 129 -22.75 20.73 13.43
CA GLN A 129 -22.33 19.38 13.09
C GLN A 129 -23.35 18.27 13.44
N LYS A 130 -24.12 18.45 14.52
CA LYS A 130 -25.13 17.50 14.97
C LYS A 130 -26.42 17.54 14.13
N GLU A 131 -26.64 18.60 13.36
CA GLU A 131 -27.82 18.83 12.53
C GLU A 131 -27.58 18.45 11.06
N ILE A 132 -26.32 18.03 10.72
CA ILE A 132 -25.98 17.67 9.36
C ILE A 132 -26.60 16.33 9.00
N GLU A 133 -27.55 16.35 8.08
CA GLU A 133 -28.14 15.14 7.52
C GLU A 133 -27.21 14.53 6.45
N LEU A 134 -26.95 13.25 6.57
CA LEU A 134 -26.21 12.50 5.57
C LEU A 134 -27.11 12.24 4.34
N PRO A 135 -26.51 12.08 3.14
CA PRO A 135 -27.26 11.81 1.92
C PRO A 135 -28.18 10.58 2.03
N GLN A 136 -29.36 10.68 1.43
CA GLN A 136 -30.33 9.58 1.35
C GLN A 136 -29.82 8.41 0.51
N ASN A 137 -29.00 8.70 -0.50
CA ASN A 137 -28.37 7.65 -1.32
C ASN A 137 -27.44 6.78 -0.50
N GLU A 138 -27.73 5.48 -0.44
CA GLU A 138 -27.03 4.51 0.38
C GLU A 138 -25.52 4.43 0.08
N ALA A 139 -25.12 4.37 -1.19
CA ALA A 139 -23.71 4.33 -1.56
C ALA A 139 -22.96 5.58 -1.15
N GLU A 140 -23.61 6.75 -1.21
CA GLU A 140 -23.02 8.02 -0.79
C GLU A 140 -22.91 8.13 0.72
N ARG A 141 -23.95 7.70 1.45
CA ARG A 141 -23.94 7.63 2.89
C ARG A 141 -22.84 6.71 3.41
N LEU A 142 -22.71 5.49 2.86
CA LEU A 142 -21.64 4.56 3.21
C LEU A 142 -20.25 5.11 2.84
N ALA A 143 -20.11 5.76 1.69
CA ALA A 143 -18.88 6.38 1.27
C ALA A 143 -18.37 7.41 2.29
N LEU A 144 -19.27 8.26 2.80
CA LEU A 144 -18.96 9.27 3.81
C LEU A 144 -18.68 8.65 5.18
N THR A 145 -19.49 7.69 5.63
CA THR A 145 -19.35 7.09 6.95
C THR A 145 -18.14 6.16 7.06
N LEU A 146 -17.74 5.52 5.96
CA LEU A 146 -16.64 4.57 5.90
C LEU A 146 -15.39 5.12 5.19
N TRP A 147 -15.36 6.42 4.87
CA TRP A 147 -14.20 7.14 4.33
C TRP A 147 -13.67 6.58 3.01
N HIS A 148 -14.57 6.34 2.06
CA HIS A 148 -14.22 5.85 0.73
C HIS A 148 -14.88 6.69 -0.37
N PRO A 149 -14.30 6.74 -1.58
CA PRO A 149 -14.96 7.37 -2.73
C PRO A 149 -16.30 6.68 -3.06
N LYS A 150 -17.34 7.48 -3.32
CA LYS A 150 -18.68 7.00 -3.69
C LYS A 150 -18.64 5.99 -4.84
N GLU A 151 -17.83 6.25 -5.86
CA GLU A 151 -17.74 5.38 -7.05
C GLU A 151 -17.15 4.01 -6.73
N LEU A 152 -16.19 3.93 -5.80
CA LEU A 152 -15.66 2.65 -5.33
C LEU A 152 -16.71 1.88 -4.53
N VAL A 153 -17.36 2.56 -3.57
CA VAL A 153 -18.42 1.94 -2.76
C VAL A 153 -19.57 1.43 -3.62
N LYS A 154 -20.04 2.25 -4.60
CA LYS A 154 -21.08 1.84 -5.55
C LYS A 154 -20.66 0.60 -6.35
N LYS A 155 -19.40 0.51 -6.76
CA LYS A 155 -18.86 -0.64 -7.48
C LYS A 155 -18.82 -1.87 -6.59
N TRP A 156 -18.33 -1.75 -5.37
CA TRP A 156 -18.23 -2.87 -4.42
C TRP A 156 -19.62 -3.38 -3.99
N LEU A 157 -20.59 -2.48 -3.75
CA LEU A 157 -21.98 -2.86 -3.50
C LEU A 157 -22.56 -3.74 -4.63
N LYS A 158 -22.22 -3.41 -5.87
CA LYS A 158 -22.67 -4.20 -7.04
C LYS A 158 -22.00 -5.58 -7.10
N TYR A 159 -20.71 -5.70 -6.73
CA TYR A 159 -19.96 -6.96 -6.86
C TYR A 159 -20.04 -7.84 -5.63
N TYR A 160 -20.06 -7.26 -4.44
CA TYR A 160 -19.94 -7.99 -3.19
C TYR A 160 -21.20 -7.90 -2.31
N GLY A 161 -22.13 -7.01 -2.62
CA GLY A 161 -23.29 -6.74 -1.76
C GLY A 161 -22.96 -5.84 -0.58
N MET A 162 -23.94 -5.59 0.27
CA MET A 162 -23.86 -4.63 1.38
C MET A 162 -22.87 -5.08 2.46
N GLU A 163 -23.05 -6.26 3.00
CA GLU A 163 -22.29 -6.79 4.14
C GLU A 163 -20.79 -6.82 3.85
N GLU A 164 -20.42 -7.44 2.72
CA GLU A 164 -19.03 -7.56 2.29
C GLU A 164 -18.40 -6.21 1.95
N THR A 165 -19.17 -5.26 1.40
CA THR A 165 -18.69 -3.90 1.13
C THR A 165 -18.37 -3.16 2.42
N VAL A 166 -19.23 -3.25 3.44
CA VAL A 166 -18.98 -2.66 4.74
C VAL A 166 -17.76 -3.29 5.40
N ALA A 167 -17.66 -4.62 5.37
CA ALA A 167 -16.52 -5.36 5.90
C ALA A 167 -15.20 -4.95 5.20
N LEU A 168 -15.20 -4.83 3.87
CA LEU A 168 -14.05 -4.36 3.08
C LEU A 168 -13.63 -2.93 3.44
N CYS A 169 -14.59 -2.02 3.57
CA CYS A 169 -14.30 -0.64 3.97
C CYS A 169 -13.71 -0.57 5.38
N ASN A 170 -14.25 -1.34 6.32
CA ASN A 170 -13.74 -1.41 7.69
C ASN A 170 -12.32 -2.01 7.73
N PHE A 171 -12.06 -3.06 6.95
CA PHE A 171 -10.72 -3.61 6.81
C PHE A 171 -9.73 -2.58 6.26
N ASN A 172 -10.10 -1.85 5.21
CA ASN A 172 -9.27 -0.79 4.63
C ASN A 172 -8.98 0.35 5.61
N ASN A 173 -9.85 0.56 6.60
CA ASN A 173 -9.67 1.55 7.66
C ASN A 173 -8.87 1.01 8.86
N SER A 174 -8.70 -0.29 8.98
CA SER A 174 -7.93 -0.90 10.05
C SER A 174 -6.42 -0.60 9.96
N SER A 175 -5.71 -0.87 11.03
CA SER A 175 -4.24 -0.82 11.04
C SER A 175 -3.68 -2.10 10.42
N ALA A 176 -2.72 -1.95 9.51
CA ALA A 176 -2.03 -3.08 8.93
C ALA A 176 -1.01 -3.66 9.94
N PRO A 177 -0.98 -4.96 10.17
CA PRO A 177 0.07 -5.58 10.98
C PRO A 177 1.43 -5.47 10.30
N LEU A 178 2.49 -5.52 11.08
CA LEU A 178 3.85 -5.71 10.57
C LEU A 178 4.05 -7.19 10.30
N CYS A 179 4.24 -7.55 9.02
CA CYS A 179 4.52 -8.92 8.61
C CYS A 179 6.00 -9.06 8.24
N LEU A 180 6.62 -10.14 8.69
CA LEU A 180 8.00 -10.46 8.44
C LEU A 180 8.09 -11.74 7.62
N ARG A 181 8.82 -11.71 6.52
CA ARG A 181 9.30 -12.91 5.84
C ARG A 181 10.63 -13.30 6.43
N VAL A 182 10.71 -14.47 7.01
CA VAL A 182 11.95 -15.02 7.56
C VAL A 182 12.97 -15.25 6.45
N ASN A 183 14.20 -14.82 6.64
CA ASN A 183 15.31 -15.12 5.73
C ASN A 183 15.85 -16.52 6.03
N THR A 184 15.33 -17.52 5.35
CA THR A 184 15.70 -18.93 5.54
C THR A 184 17.14 -19.27 5.14
N LEU A 185 17.85 -18.33 4.49
CA LEU A 185 19.29 -18.45 4.26
C LEU A 185 20.13 -18.23 5.53
N LYS A 186 19.55 -17.63 6.58
CA LYS A 186 20.25 -17.23 7.80
C LYS A 186 19.67 -17.81 9.07
N THR A 187 18.36 -18.07 9.13
CA THR A 187 17.65 -18.48 10.33
C THR A 187 16.37 -19.26 9.99
N THR A 188 15.75 -19.86 10.99
CA THR A 188 14.41 -20.45 10.87
C THR A 188 13.36 -19.55 11.53
N LYS A 189 12.07 -19.78 11.25
CA LYS A 189 10.99 -19.00 11.87
C LYS A 189 10.93 -19.21 13.39
N GLU A 190 11.28 -20.40 13.87
CA GLU A 190 11.33 -20.75 15.28
C GLU A 190 12.46 -19.99 15.98
N GLN A 191 13.66 -19.98 15.38
CA GLN A 191 14.82 -19.25 15.93
C GLN A 191 14.57 -17.75 15.95
N LEU A 192 14.01 -17.19 14.86
CA LEU A 192 13.65 -15.77 14.81
C LEU A 192 12.55 -15.46 15.84
N GLY A 193 11.59 -16.36 16.03
CA GLY A 193 10.53 -16.23 17.05
C GLY A 193 11.12 -16.05 18.46
N VAL A 194 12.08 -16.89 18.85
CA VAL A 194 12.79 -16.76 20.14
C VAL A 194 13.48 -15.40 20.29
N GLU A 195 14.12 -14.92 19.23
CA GLU A 195 14.78 -13.60 19.29
C GLU A 195 13.74 -12.45 19.38
N LEU A 196 12.60 -12.56 18.70
CA LEU A 196 11.51 -11.62 18.80
C LEU A 196 10.90 -11.56 20.21
N GLU A 197 10.71 -12.74 20.85
CA GLU A 197 10.24 -12.82 22.25
C GLU A 197 11.19 -12.13 23.23
N LYS A 198 12.50 -12.31 23.08
CA LYS A 198 13.52 -11.60 23.90
C LYS A 198 13.42 -10.08 23.78
N LEU A 199 12.94 -9.57 22.65
CA LEU A 199 12.71 -8.14 22.40
C LEU A 199 11.31 -7.68 22.84
N GLY A 200 10.49 -8.56 23.43
CA GLY A 200 9.12 -8.28 23.87
C GLY A 200 8.13 -8.10 22.74
N VAL A 201 8.42 -8.62 21.54
CA VAL A 201 7.53 -8.59 20.39
C VAL A 201 6.43 -9.65 20.57
N GLU A 202 5.18 -9.24 20.48
CA GLU A 202 4.05 -10.16 20.43
C GLU A 202 3.76 -10.51 18.96
N PHE A 203 3.81 -11.80 18.61
CA PHE A 203 3.64 -12.25 17.23
C PHE A 203 2.85 -13.58 17.15
N ALA A 204 2.52 -13.97 15.93
CA ALA A 204 2.07 -15.31 15.59
C ALA A 204 2.77 -15.75 14.29
N PHE A 205 3.00 -17.05 14.15
CA PHE A 205 3.40 -17.60 12.85
C PHE A 205 2.23 -17.51 11.87
N SER A 206 2.55 -17.15 10.62
CA SER A 206 1.53 -17.10 9.57
C SER A 206 0.88 -18.46 9.36
N LYS A 207 -0.43 -18.44 9.13
CA LYS A 207 -1.18 -19.60 8.68
C LYS A 207 -1.29 -19.69 7.16
N LEU A 208 -0.92 -18.61 6.49
CA LEU A 208 -1.09 -18.45 5.04
C LEU A 208 0.19 -18.75 4.27
N VAL A 209 1.35 -18.41 4.83
CA VAL A 209 2.67 -18.57 4.22
C VAL A 209 3.64 -19.29 5.17
N ARG A 210 4.49 -20.16 4.61
CA ARG A 210 5.34 -21.03 5.39
C ARG A 210 6.33 -20.28 6.29
N ASP A 211 7.00 -19.27 5.75
CA ASP A 211 8.08 -18.54 6.40
C ASP A 211 7.65 -17.12 6.84
N GLY A 212 6.37 -16.97 7.15
CA GLY A 212 5.76 -15.70 7.57
C GLY A 212 5.59 -15.59 9.08
N ILE A 213 5.85 -14.39 9.62
CA ILE A 213 5.55 -14.02 11.01
C ILE A 213 4.69 -12.74 10.99
N VAL A 214 3.60 -12.73 11.76
CA VAL A 214 2.70 -11.57 11.90
C VAL A 214 2.88 -10.97 13.28
N CYS A 215 3.45 -9.78 13.36
CA CYS A 215 3.68 -9.06 14.61
C CYS A 215 2.40 -8.31 15.04
N LYS A 216 1.92 -8.61 16.26
CA LYS A 216 0.76 -7.96 16.89
C LYS A 216 1.17 -6.68 17.62
N LYS A 217 2.33 -6.70 18.27
CA LYS A 217 2.88 -5.57 19.00
C LYS A 217 4.41 -5.58 18.93
N VAL A 218 4.98 -4.45 18.56
CA VAL A 218 6.43 -4.25 18.50
C VAL A 218 6.79 -3.07 19.41
N PRO A 219 7.33 -3.31 20.61
CA PRO A 219 7.63 -2.24 21.55
C PRO A 219 8.67 -1.25 21.04
N ASN A 220 9.71 -1.73 20.39
CA ASN A 220 10.77 -0.91 19.81
C ASN A 220 11.19 -1.44 18.44
N LEU A 221 10.61 -0.85 17.38
CA LEU A 221 10.88 -1.25 16.01
C LEU A 221 12.34 -1.00 15.60
N SER A 222 12.94 0.11 16.01
CA SER A 222 14.35 0.42 15.68
C SER A 222 15.28 -0.62 16.23
N LEU A 223 15.15 -0.93 17.52
CA LEU A 223 15.96 -1.96 18.18
C LEU A 223 15.80 -3.34 17.51
N MET A 224 14.58 -3.71 17.13
CA MET A 224 14.30 -4.96 16.41
C MET A 224 15.00 -4.99 15.04
N LEU A 225 14.92 -3.90 14.27
CA LEU A 225 15.59 -3.79 12.97
C LEU A 225 17.10 -3.89 13.08
N ASP A 226 17.69 -3.25 14.10
CA ASP A 226 19.14 -3.25 14.32
C ASP A 226 19.65 -4.61 14.79
N LYS A 227 18.98 -5.21 15.78
CA LYS A 227 19.40 -6.49 16.39
C LYS A 227 19.22 -7.69 15.48
N LEU A 228 18.17 -7.68 14.65
CA LEU A 228 17.80 -8.81 13.79
C LEU A 228 18.06 -8.51 12.32
N ALA A 229 18.99 -7.60 12.02
CA ALA A 229 19.34 -7.20 10.66
C ALA A 229 19.67 -8.39 9.76
N GLY A 230 18.99 -8.46 8.62
CA GLY A 230 19.18 -9.49 7.60
C GLY A 230 18.58 -10.87 7.94
N GLN A 231 17.96 -11.07 9.11
CA GLN A 231 17.26 -12.31 9.46
C GLN A 231 15.83 -12.34 8.92
N PHE A 232 15.27 -11.20 8.50
CA PHE A 232 13.95 -11.10 7.92
C PHE A 232 13.87 -9.96 6.89
N TYR A 233 12.80 -9.96 6.13
CA TYR A 233 12.37 -8.86 5.26
C TYR A 233 10.93 -8.46 5.63
N ILE A 234 10.62 -7.16 5.67
CA ILE A 234 9.24 -6.69 5.91
C ILE A 234 8.44 -6.86 4.62
N GLN A 235 7.48 -7.78 4.63
CA GLN A 235 6.63 -8.08 3.48
C GLN A 235 5.26 -8.54 3.95
N ASP A 236 4.20 -8.15 3.24
CA ASP A 236 2.86 -8.66 3.52
C ASP A 236 2.71 -10.13 3.11
N GLU A 237 1.89 -10.88 3.84
CA GLU A 237 1.67 -12.31 3.60
C GLU A 237 1.17 -12.56 2.16
N SER A 238 0.23 -11.74 1.67
CA SER A 238 -0.29 -11.87 0.30
C SER A 238 0.80 -11.72 -0.77
N SER A 239 1.76 -10.82 -0.53
CA SER A 239 2.91 -10.63 -1.42
C SER A 239 3.95 -11.76 -1.35
N MET A 240 4.05 -12.47 -0.21
CA MET A 240 4.94 -13.63 -0.06
C MET A 240 4.46 -14.80 -0.93
N LEU A 241 3.16 -15.03 -1.04
CA LEU A 241 2.56 -16.13 -1.82
C LEU A 241 2.99 -16.14 -3.30
N VAL A 242 3.33 -15.00 -3.86
CA VAL A 242 3.68 -14.88 -5.28
C VAL A 242 4.96 -15.64 -5.63
N ALA A 243 6.00 -15.52 -4.82
CA ALA A 243 7.24 -16.25 -5.03
C ALA A 243 7.07 -17.76 -4.75
N GLU A 244 6.26 -18.11 -3.73
CA GLU A 244 5.90 -19.50 -3.44
C GLU A 244 5.12 -20.12 -4.61
N LEU A 245 4.26 -19.35 -5.30
CA LEU A 245 3.50 -19.81 -6.46
C LEU A 245 4.40 -20.11 -7.67
N LEU A 246 5.40 -19.25 -7.94
CA LEU A 246 6.39 -19.53 -8.99
C LEU A 246 7.25 -20.75 -8.64
N ALA A 247 7.54 -20.98 -7.35
CA ALA A 247 8.30 -22.10 -6.81
C ALA A 247 9.60 -22.37 -7.61
N PRO A 248 10.51 -21.37 -7.68
CA PRO A 248 11.74 -21.53 -8.44
C PRO A 248 12.66 -22.55 -7.78
N GLN A 249 13.46 -23.28 -8.60
CA GLN A 249 14.41 -24.29 -8.13
C GLN A 249 15.84 -23.77 -8.19
N GLN A 250 16.72 -24.36 -7.40
CA GLN A 250 18.16 -24.08 -7.45
C GLN A 250 18.70 -24.26 -8.88
N GLY A 251 19.59 -23.36 -9.30
CA GLY A 251 20.22 -23.39 -10.61
C GLY A 251 19.40 -22.77 -11.73
N GLN A 252 18.11 -22.51 -11.54
CA GLN A 252 17.26 -21.87 -12.55
C GLN A 252 17.64 -20.43 -12.83
N LYS A 253 17.21 -19.92 -13.99
CA LYS A 253 17.30 -18.54 -14.40
C LYS A 253 15.91 -17.91 -14.37
N ILE A 254 15.68 -16.98 -13.47
CA ILE A 254 14.39 -16.33 -13.20
C ILE A 254 14.45 -14.88 -13.64
N LEU A 255 13.34 -14.35 -14.16
CA LEU A 255 13.15 -12.95 -14.50
C LEU A 255 12.03 -12.34 -13.64
N ASP A 256 12.29 -11.19 -13.03
CA ASP A 256 11.28 -10.34 -12.36
C ASP A 256 11.19 -9.03 -13.14
N LEU A 257 10.07 -8.79 -13.84
CA LEU A 257 9.92 -7.69 -14.79
C LEU A 257 9.57 -6.35 -14.15
N CYS A 258 9.04 -6.35 -12.92
CA CYS A 258 8.64 -5.13 -12.20
C CYS A 258 9.12 -5.21 -10.74
N ALA A 259 10.44 -5.35 -10.58
CA ALA A 259 11.07 -5.89 -9.38
C ALA A 259 11.06 -4.97 -8.16
N ALA A 260 11.12 -3.64 -8.37
CA ALA A 260 11.33 -2.72 -7.24
C ALA A 260 10.18 -2.67 -6.23
N PRO A 261 10.51 -2.65 -4.93
CA PRO A 261 11.81 -2.47 -4.29
C PRO A 261 12.61 -3.77 -4.04
N GLY A 262 12.24 -4.93 -4.60
CA GLY A 262 12.99 -6.16 -4.51
C GLY A 262 12.45 -7.20 -3.50
N GLY A 263 11.26 -6.97 -2.93
CA GLY A 263 10.69 -7.91 -1.95
C GLY A 263 10.41 -9.29 -2.54
N LYS A 264 9.78 -9.37 -3.71
CA LYS A 264 9.52 -10.63 -4.42
C LYS A 264 10.79 -11.20 -5.03
N THR A 265 11.62 -10.36 -5.63
CA THR A 265 12.94 -10.73 -6.19
C THR A 265 13.83 -11.43 -5.17
N THR A 266 13.96 -10.86 -3.96
CA THR A 266 14.75 -11.46 -2.89
C THR A 266 14.11 -12.74 -2.34
N HIS A 267 12.77 -12.86 -2.40
CA HIS A 267 12.09 -14.08 -2.02
C HIS A 267 12.34 -15.22 -3.03
N LEU A 268 12.30 -14.91 -4.33
CA LEU A 268 12.69 -15.87 -5.38
C LEU A 268 14.11 -16.40 -5.16
N ALA A 269 15.08 -15.51 -4.93
CA ALA A 269 16.46 -15.90 -4.66
C ALA A 269 16.62 -16.72 -3.36
N GLN A 270 15.83 -16.41 -2.33
CA GLN A 270 15.78 -17.18 -1.08
C GLN A 270 15.26 -18.60 -1.33
N LEU A 271 14.17 -18.77 -2.08
CA LEU A 271 13.61 -20.09 -2.43
C LEU A 271 14.58 -20.93 -3.28
N MET A 272 15.41 -20.26 -4.09
CA MET A 272 16.50 -20.89 -4.85
C MET A 272 17.74 -21.22 -3.99
N GLU A 273 17.68 -21.03 -2.70
CA GLU A 273 18.83 -21.18 -1.79
C GLU A 273 20.07 -20.40 -2.24
N ASN A 274 19.85 -19.22 -2.82
CA ASN A 274 20.92 -18.36 -3.36
C ASN A 274 21.81 -19.06 -4.41
N LYS A 275 21.23 -19.97 -5.22
CA LYS A 275 21.90 -20.69 -6.31
C LYS A 275 21.12 -20.57 -7.61
N GLY A 276 21.76 -20.09 -8.66
CA GLY A 276 21.14 -19.80 -9.96
C GLY A 276 21.34 -18.35 -10.36
N ARG A 277 20.34 -17.76 -11.02
CA ARG A 277 20.38 -16.35 -11.45
C ARG A 277 18.99 -15.73 -11.45
N VAL A 278 18.86 -14.56 -10.85
CA VAL A 278 17.62 -13.76 -10.91
C VAL A 278 17.93 -12.43 -11.58
N ILE A 279 17.28 -12.16 -12.72
CA ILE A 279 17.34 -10.85 -13.38
C ILE A 279 16.16 -10.03 -12.88
N ALA A 280 16.45 -8.88 -12.27
CA ALA A 280 15.48 -7.98 -11.67
C ALA A 280 15.39 -6.69 -12.49
N CYS A 281 14.25 -6.48 -13.17
CA CYS A 281 14.03 -5.32 -14.02
C CYS A 281 13.12 -4.29 -13.36
N ASP A 282 13.37 -3.01 -13.56
CA ASP A 282 12.43 -1.92 -13.27
C ASP A 282 12.64 -0.79 -14.31
N VAL A 283 11.57 -0.06 -14.63
CA VAL A 283 11.62 1.08 -15.56
C VAL A 283 12.23 2.32 -14.91
N HIS A 284 12.34 2.36 -13.59
CA HIS A 284 12.85 3.48 -12.83
C HIS A 284 14.27 3.22 -12.34
N GLU A 285 15.27 3.82 -12.95
CA GLU A 285 16.68 3.67 -12.60
C GLU A 285 16.97 3.93 -11.10
N HIS A 286 16.37 4.97 -10.53
CA HIS A 286 16.54 5.35 -9.11
C HIS A 286 16.04 4.29 -8.12
N LYS A 287 15.28 3.28 -8.58
CA LYS A 287 14.79 2.19 -7.73
C LYS A 287 15.70 0.95 -7.75
N LEU A 288 16.56 0.80 -8.74
CA LEU A 288 17.48 -0.35 -8.82
C LEU A 288 18.38 -0.48 -7.59
N PRO A 289 18.97 0.61 -7.07
CA PRO A 289 19.76 0.54 -5.83
C PRO A 289 18.99 0.03 -4.61
N LEU A 290 17.65 0.15 -4.58
CA LEU A 290 16.84 -0.40 -3.50
C LEU A 290 16.81 -1.94 -3.54
N ILE A 291 16.74 -2.52 -4.74
CA ILE A 291 16.78 -3.98 -4.94
C ILE A 291 18.15 -4.50 -4.49
N GLU A 292 19.23 -3.85 -4.90
CA GLU A 292 20.60 -4.21 -4.55
C GLU A 292 20.87 -4.12 -3.03
N ALA A 293 20.42 -3.02 -2.41
CA ALA A 293 20.55 -2.84 -0.96
C ALA A 293 19.79 -3.92 -0.18
N ASN A 294 18.56 -4.27 -0.61
CA ASN A 294 17.77 -5.33 0.00
C ASN A 294 18.43 -6.71 -0.19
N ALA A 295 18.94 -7.02 -1.38
CA ALA A 295 19.68 -8.25 -1.66
C ALA A 295 20.92 -8.37 -0.76
N LYS A 296 21.73 -7.32 -0.71
CA LYS A 296 22.94 -7.24 0.14
C LYS A 296 22.61 -7.41 1.61
N GLY A 297 21.58 -6.75 2.14
CA GLY A 297 21.14 -6.85 3.52
C GLY A 297 20.76 -8.28 3.92
N LEU A 298 20.14 -9.01 3.00
CA LEU A 298 19.75 -10.41 3.19
C LEU A 298 20.88 -11.42 2.91
N GLY A 299 22.02 -11.00 2.36
CA GLY A 299 23.13 -11.87 1.98
C GLY A 299 22.91 -12.62 0.68
N ILE A 300 22.12 -12.05 -0.24
CA ILE A 300 21.80 -12.63 -1.54
C ILE A 300 22.75 -12.05 -2.61
N ASN A 301 23.30 -12.91 -3.47
CA ASN A 301 24.30 -12.53 -4.47
C ASN A 301 23.98 -12.99 -5.92
N ILE A 302 22.84 -13.67 -6.14
CA ILE A 302 22.42 -14.16 -7.45
C ILE A 302 21.50 -13.21 -8.20
N ILE A 303 21.22 -12.02 -7.65
CA ILE A 303 20.36 -11.00 -8.26
C ILE A 303 21.22 -10.04 -9.09
N GLU A 304 20.80 -9.83 -10.33
CA GLU A 304 21.34 -8.83 -11.26
C GLU A 304 20.23 -7.84 -11.61
N THR A 305 20.44 -6.56 -11.31
CA THR A 305 19.48 -5.50 -11.65
C THR A 305 19.66 -5.00 -13.07
N LYS A 306 18.57 -4.67 -13.75
CA LYS A 306 18.57 -4.08 -15.10
C LYS A 306 17.52 -2.99 -15.24
N LEU A 307 17.94 -1.86 -15.79
CA LEU A 307 16.99 -0.86 -16.28
C LEU A 307 16.31 -1.42 -17.54
N HIS A 308 15.00 -1.63 -17.46
CA HIS A 308 14.23 -2.14 -18.59
C HIS A 308 12.76 -1.72 -18.46
N ASP A 309 12.23 -1.20 -19.57
CA ASP A 309 10.80 -0.97 -19.73
C ASP A 309 10.15 -2.29 -20.21
N ALA A 310 9.39 -2.92 -19.33
CA ALA A 310 8.76 -4.21 -19.63
C ALA A 310 7.69 -4.14 -20.75
N THR A 311 7.26 -2.94 -21.16
CA THR A 311 6.40 -2.75 -22.33
C THR A 311 7.16 -2.86 -23.65
N VAL A 312 8.48 -2.78 -23.62
CA VAL A 312 9.36 -2.87 -24.78
C VAL A 312 9.98 -4.27 -24.85
N LEU A 313 9.84 -4.95 -25.99
CA LEU A 313 10.41 -6.27 -26.18
C LEU A 313 11.94 -6.25 -26.13
N ASN A 314 12.53 -7.12 -25.32
CA ASN A 314 13.98 -7.37 -25.33
C ASN A 314 14.29 -8.71 -25.99
N GLU A 315 14.79 -8.67 -27.21
CA GLU A 315 15.07 -9.87 -27.99
C GLU A 315 16.05 -10.84 -27.31
N LYS A 316 17.00 -10.33 -26.49
CA LYS A 316 17.95 -11.15 -25.71
C LYS A 316 17.30 -11.97 -24.58
N PHE A 317 16.05 -11.67 -24.26
CA PHE A 317 15.30 -12.36 -23.21
C PHE A 317 14.41 -13.47 -23.76
N ILE A 318 14.13 -13.48 -25.07
CA ILE A 318 13.26 -14.48 -25.72
C ILE A 318 13.75 -15.89 -25.37
N ASP A 319 12.81 -16.76 -24.93
CA ASP A 319 13.02 -18.17 -24.61
C ASP A 319 14.19 -18.42 -23.62
N SER A 320 14.47 -17.48 -22.72
CA SER A 320 15.70 -17.50 -21.91
C SER A 320 15.50 -17.84 -20.44
N PHE A 321 14.26 -17.88 -19.93
CA PHE A 321 14.01 -18.00 -18.49
C PHE A 321 13.16 -19.22 -18.15
N ASP A 322 13.54 -19.91 -17.09
CA ASP A 322 12.79 -21.07 -16.55
C ASP A 322 11.50 -20.62 -15.83
N GLY A 323 11.52 -19.40 -15.27
CA GLY A 323 10.36 -18.74 -14.68
C GLY A 323 10.41 -17.22 -14.89
N VAL A 324 9.25 -16.63 -15.12
CA VAL A 324 9.07 -15.17 -15.24
C VAL A 324 8.02 -14.72 -14.25
N LEU A 325 8.33 -13.67 -13.50
CA LEU A 325 7.39 -12.97 -12.63
C LEU A 325 6.98 -11.63 -13.26
N VAL A 326 5.69 -11.40 -13.36
CA VAL A 326 5.07 -10.12 -13.73
C VAL A 326 4.24 -9.65 -12.54
N ASP A 327 4.89 -9.00 -11.56
CA ASP A 327 4.18 -8.28 -10.50
C ASP A 327 3.79 -6.90 -11.03
N ALA A 328 2.68 -6.85 -11.74
CA ALA A 328 2.36 -5.75 -12.63
C ALA A 328 2.01 -4.45 -11.87
N PRO A 329 2.39 -3.27 -12.42
CA PRO A 329 1.86 -2.01 -11.93
C PRO A 329 0.34 -2.02 -12.05
N CYS A 330 -0.35 -1.62 -10.96
CA CYS A 330 -1.80 -1.76 -10.85
C CYS A 330 -2.44 -0.60 -10.07
N SER A 331 -3.77 -0.60 -9.97
CA SER A 331 -4.51 0.41 -9.20
C SER A 331 -4.17 0.38 -7.70
N GLY A 332 -3.77 -0.76 -7.14
CA GLY A 332 -3.41 -0.90 -5.73
C GLY A 332 -4.60 -0.84 -4.78
N LEU A 333 -5.81 -1.15 -5.27
CA LEU A 333 -7.04 -1.10 -4.46
C LEU A 333 -7.15 -2.25 -3.44
N GLY A 334 -6.24 -3.20 -3.46
CA GLY A 334 -6.13 -4.26 -2.44
C GLY A 334 -5.34 -3.85 -1.20
N VAL A 335 -4.55 -2.78 -1.26
CA VAL A 335 -3.61 -2.37 -0.19
C VAL A 335 -3.97 -1.02 0.45
N LEU A 336 -5.25 -0.65 0.45
CA LEU A 336 -5.72 0.67 0.91
C LEU A 336 -5.46 0.93 2.39
N ARG A 337 -5.38 -0.10 3.23
CA ARG A 337 -5.01 0.08 4.65
C ARG A 337 -3.55 0.55 4.82
N ARG A 338 -2.66 0.24 3.86
CA ARG A 338 -1.24 0.65 3.85
C ARG A 338 -1.00 1.93 3.07
N ARG A 339 -1.81 2.19 2.01
CA ARG A 339 -1.73 3.35 1.13
C ARG A 339 -3.03 4.13 1.17
N ALA A 340 -3.28 4.78 2.31
CA ALA A 340 -4.55 5.45 2.60
C ALA A 340 -4.98 6.46 1.52
N GLU A 341 -4.01 7.22 0.98
CA GLU A 341 -4.24 8.23 -0.06
C GLU A 341 -4.67 7.63 -1.42
N ALA A 342 -4.34 6.36 -1.67
CA ALA A 342 -4.64 5.73 -2.97
C ALA A 342 -6.14 5.72 -3.27
N ARG A 343 -6.99 5.56 -2.23
CA ARG A 343 -8.45 5.57 -2.40
C ARG A 343 -8.98 6.83 -3.04
N TRP A 344 -8.36 7.99 -2.76
CA TRP A 344 -8.80 9.29 -3.26
C TRP A 344 -8.18 9.68 -4.61
N LYS A 345 -7.02 9.09 -4.93
CA LYS A 345 -6.25 9.37 -6.16
C LYS A 345 -6.60 8.42 -7.31
N LYS A 346 -7.20 7.25 -7.02
CA LYS A 346 -7.56 6.24 -8.02
C LYS A 346 -8.99 6.41 -8.51
N THR A 347 -9.20 7.42 -9.34
CA THR A 347 -10.46 7.62 -10.05
C THR A 347 -10.69 6.54 -11.12
N ARG A 348 -11.92 6.42 -11.63
CA ARG A 348 -12.27 5.48 -12.70
C ARG A 348 -11.35 5.61 -13.93
N ASP A 349 -10.99 6.82 -14.31
CA ASP A 349 -10.15 7.06 -15.49
C ASP A 349 -8.69 6.69 -15.23
N VAL A 350 -8.19 6.90 -14.03
CA VAL A 350 -6.85 6.43 -13.62
C VAL A 350 -6.78 4.90 -13.59
N ILE A 351 -7.84 4.20 -13.19
CA ILE A 351 -7.87 2.73 -13.17
C ILE A 351 -7.83 2.16 -14.58
N LYS A 352 -8.50 2.78 -15.55
CA LYS A 352 -8.57 2.31 -16.95
C LYS A 352 -7.23 2.24 -17.68
N VAL A 353 -6.19 2.93 -17.20
CA VAL A 353 -4.86 2.91 -17.84
C VAL A 353 -4.06 1.64 -17.54
N PHE A 354 -4.42 0.91 -16.46
CA PHE A 354 -3.66 -0.26 -16.04
C PHE A 354 -3.86 -1.50 -16.93
N PRO A 355 -5.09 -1.90 -17.32
CA PRO A 355 -5.27 -3.12 -18.10
C PRO A 355 -4.47 -3.15 -19.42
N PRO A 356 -4.41 -2.07 -20.26
CA PRO A 356 -3.57 -2.06 -21.45
C PRO A 356 -2.07 -2.17 -21.13
N LEU A 357 -1.61 -1.49 -20.08
CA LEU A 357 -0.22 -1.55 -19.63
C LEU A 357 0.14 -2.96 -19.16
N GLN A 358 -0.70 -3.58 -18.34
CA GLN A 358 -0.53 -4.94 -17.84
C GLN A 358 -0.51 -5.97 -18.96
N SER A 359 -1.42 -5.84 -19.94
CA SER A 359 -1.45 -6.71 -21.13
C SER A 359 -0.14 -6.63 -21.91
N SER A 360 0.39 -5.42 -22.14
CA SER A 360 1.68 -5.24 -22.84
C SER A 360 2.83 -5.92 -22.11
N ILE A 361 2.92 -5.74 -20.78
CA ILE A 361 3.98 -6.35 -19.96
C ILE A 361 3.84 -7.88 -19.94
N LEU A 362 2.62 -8.38 -19.76
CA LEU A 362 2.34 -9.82 -19.69
C LEU A 362 2.67 -10.52 -21.02
N ASN A 363 2.28 -9.90 -22.15
CA ASN A 363 2.57 -10.42 -23.49
C ASN A 363 4.08 -10.46 -23.81
N ASN A 364 4.85 -9.49 -23.33
CA ASN A 364 6.30 -9.55 -23.44
C ASN A 364 6.90 -10.60 -22.50
N GLY A 365 6.42 -10.67 -21.24
CA GLY A 365 6.83 -11.67 -20.27
C GLY A 365 6.64 -13.11 -20.78
N ALA A 366 5.55 -13.38 -21.49
CA ALA A 366 5.26 -14.67 -22.09
C ALA A 366 6.34 -15.12 -23.11
N LYS A 367 6.86 -14.19 -23.93
CA LYS A 367 7.91 -14.46 -24.91
C LYS A 367 9.25 -14.84 -24.27
N TYR A 368 9.47 -14.45 -23.02
CA TYR A 368 10.72 -14.67 -22.31
C TYR A 368 10.78 -16.03 -21.61
N VAL A 369 9.62 -16.67 -21.41
CA VAL A 369 9.51 -17.99 -20.77
C VAL A 369 9.97 -19.06 -21.74
N LYS A 370 10.83 -19.99 -21.31
CA LYS A 370 11.20 -21.20 -22.06
C LYS A 370 9.98 -22.12 -22.24
N LYS A 371 10.05 -23.06 -23.18
CA LYS A 371 9.10 -24.17 -23.24
C LYS A 371 9.10 -24.93 -21.92
N ASN A 372 7.91 -25.31 -21.44
CA ASN A 372 7.67 -25.90 -20.11
C ASN A 372 8.07 -25.01 -18.94
N GLY A 373 8.34 -23.72 -19.18
CA GLY A 373 8.61 -22.75 -18.14
C GLY A 373 7.34 -22.14 -17.55
N LYS A 374 7.50 -21.44 -16.45
CA LYS A 374 6.41 -20.85 -15.67
C LYS A 374 6.33 -19.34 -15.84
N LEU A 375 5.12 -18.82 -15.89
CA LEU A 375 4.82 -17.39 -15.86
C LEU A 375 3.87 -17.13 -14.68
N VAL A 376 4.28 -16.28 -13.74
CA VAL A 376 3.39 -15.80 -12.70
C VAL A 376 3.01 -14.36 -12.98
N TYR A 377 1.71 -14.11 -13.05
CA TYR A 377 1.12 -12.78 -13.10
C TYR A 377 0.54 -12.42 -11.73
N SER A 378 0.82 -11.24 -11.22
CA SER A 378 0.29 -10.78 -9.95
C SER A 378 0.00 -9.29 -9.88
N THR A 379 -0.95 -8.91 -9.04
CA THR A 379 -1.31 -7.51 -8.77
C THR A 379 -1.72 -7.34 -7.31
N CYS A 380 -1.49 -6.16 -6.73
CA CYS A 380 -1.99 -5.80 -5.40
C CYS A 380 -3.35 -5.07 -5.48
N THR A 381 -4.27 -5.56 -6.32
CA THR A 381 -5.61 -4.99 -6.50
C THR A 381 -6.71 -6.04 -6.41
N ILE A 382 -7.93 -5.58 -6.18
CA ILE A 382 -9.16 -6.40 -6.20
C ILE A 382 -10.01 -6.12 -7.46
N GLU A 383 -9.45 -5.41 -8.43
CA GLU A 383 -10.14 -5.05 -9.67
C GLU A 383 -10.12 -6.19 -10.68
N GLN A 384 -11.30 -6.73 -11.01
CA GLN A 384 -11.44 -7.86 -11.92
C GLN A 384 -10.85 -7.59 -13.32
N SER A 385 -10.92 -6.34 -13.78
CA SER A 385 -10.36 -5.93 -15.09
C SER A 385 -8.83 -5.98 -15.14
N GLU A 386 -8.18 -5.93 -13.98
CA GLU A 386 -6.73 -6.02 -13.85
C GLU A 386 -6.27 -7.44 -13.48
N ASN A 387 -7.20 -8.33 -13.11
CA ASN A 387 -6.96 -9.65 -12.54
C ASN A 387 -7.46 -10.76 -13.49
N HIS A 388 -8.54 -11.43 -13.13
CA HIS A 388 -9.11 -12.56 -13.88
C HIS A 388 -9.33 -12.23 -15.37
N TYR A 389 -9.95 -11.10 -15.68
CA TYR A 389 -10.19 -10.75 -17.10
C TYR A 389 -8.93 -10.45 -17.88
N ALA A 390 -7.85 -9.98 -17.24
CA ALA A 390 -6.55 -9.81 -17.89
C ALA A 390 -5.94 -11.18 -18.25
N VAL A 391 -6.08 -12.18 -17.37
CA VAL A 391 -5.57 -13.54 -17.60
C VAL A 391 -6.40 -14.26 -18.66
N VAL A 392 -7.74 -14.16 -18.63
CA VAL A 392 -8.62 -14.75 -19.65
C VAL A 392 -8.25 -14.21 -21.03
N LYS A 393 -8.15 -12.89 -21.18
CA LYS A 393 -7.75 -12.27 -22.44
C LYS A 393 -6.37 -12.73 -22.90
N PHE A 394 -5.40 -12.85 -21.98
CA PHE A 394 -4.06 -13.34 -22.28
C PHE A 394 -4.10 -14.77 -22.85
N LEU A 395 -4.90 -15.67 -22.26
CA LEU A 395 -5.01 -17.04 -22.72
C LEU A 395 -5.67 -17.17 -24.10
N GLU A 396 -6.62 -16.28 -24.43
CA GLU A 396 -7.20 -16.19 -25.78
C GLU A 396 -6.16 -15.80 -26.83
N GLU A 397 -5.23 -14.90 -26.46
CA GLU A 397 -4.15 -14.42 -27.35
C GLU A 397 -2.92 -15.37 -27.40
N HIS A 398 -2.78 -16.26 -26.39
CA HIS A 398 -1.63 -17.16 -26.22
C HIS A 398 -2.04 -18.62 -26.01
N PRO A 399 -2.51 -19.33 -27.04
CA PRO A 399 -2.97 -20.72 -26.93
C PRO A 399 -1.88 -21.74 -26.54
N ASN A 400 -0.62 -21.31 -26.55
CA ASN A 400 0.53 -22.08 -26.08
C ASN A 400 0.78 -21.92 -24.56
N PHE A 401 -0.11 -21.26 -23.84
CA PHE A 401 -0.11 -21.21 -22.37
C PHE A 401 -1.37 -21.85 -21.81
N GLU A 402 -1.23 -22.43 -20.63
CA GLU A 402 -2.36 -22.94 -19.85
C GLU A 402 -2.37 -22.30 -18.46
N LEU A 403 -3.57 -22.09 -17.91
CA LEU A 403 -3.76 -21.65 -16.53
C LEU A 403 -3.67 -22.87 -15.60
N VAL A 404 -2.62 -22.91 -14.78
CA VAL A 404 -2.44 -23.97 -13.77
C VAL A 404 -3.25 -23.67 -12.51
N SER A 405 -3.21 -22.44 -12.05
CA SER A 405 -3.98 -21.98 -10.89
C SER A 405 -4.10 -20.47 -10.87
N GLU A 406 -5.18 -19.97 -10.28
CA GLU A 406 -5.32 -18.55 -9.93
C GLU A 406 -5.93 -18.40 -8.55
N ARG A 407 -5.65 -17.28 -7.90
CA ARG A 407 -6.24 -16.95 -6.60
C ARG A 407 -6.44 -15.44 -6.47
N GLN A 408 -7.67 -15.03 -6.10
CA GLN A 408 -7.97 -13.68 -5.64
C GLN A 408 -8.08 -13.71 -4.12
N LEU A 409 -7.24 -12.92 -3.43
CA LEU A 409 -7.39 -12.64 -2.01
C LEU A 409 -8.24 -11.38 -1.85
N LEU A 410 -9.29 -11.48 -1.04
CA LEU A 410 -10.17 -10.38 -0.70
C LEU A 410 -9.95 -9.98 0.77
N PRO A 411 -9.63 -8.71 1.06
CA PRO A 411 -9.24 -8.28 2.40
C PRO A 411 -10.20 -8.70 3.51
N GLN A 412 -11.49 -8.55 3.28
CA GLN A 412 -12.54 -8.85 4.26
C GLN A 412 -12.78 -10.35 4.47
N MET A 413 -12.41 -11.19 3.50
CA MET A 413 -12.58 -12.63 3.57
C MET A 413 -11.33 -13.36 4.06
N ASP A 414 -10.16 -12.95 3.54
CA ASP A 414 -8.88 -13.63 3.80
C ASP A 414 -8.11 -13.01 4.98
N GLY A 415 -8.49 -11.82 5.47
CA GLY A 415 -7.84 -11.14 6.59
C GLY A 415 -6.45 -10.57 6.27
N VAL A 416 -6.03 -10.58 5.00
CA VAL A 416 -4.76 -10.06 4.48
C VAL A 416 -5.01 -8.99 3.41
N ASP A 417 -3.95 -8.36 2.89
CA ASP A 417 -4.12 -7.39 1.81
C ASP A 417 -4.72 -8.06 0.57
N GLY A 418 -5.57 -7.31 -0.15
CA GLY A 418 -6.17 -7.77 -1.39
C GLY A 418 -5.11 -7.95 -2.47
N PHE A 419 -5.08 -9.14 -3.05
CA PHE A 419 -4.05 -9.53 -3.98
C PHE A 419 -4.59 -10.53 -5.00
N TYR A 420 -4.06 -10.49 -6.21
CA TYR A 420 -4.35 -11.49 -7.22
C TYR A 420 -3.05 -12.13 -7.71
N MET A 421 -3.11 -13.41 -8.00
CA MET A 421 -2.01 -14.15 -8.57
C MET A 421 -2.51 -15.29 -9.47
N ALA A 422 -1.85 -15.50 -10.59
CA ALA A 422 -2.10 -16.59 -11.52
C ALA A 422 -0.79 -17.24 -11.94
N LEU A 423 -0.75 -18.56 -11.92
CA LEU A 423 0.33 -19.37 -12.47
C LEU A 423 -0.08 -19.90 -13.82
N LEU A 424 0.73 -19.54 -14.81
CA LEU A 424 0.60 -19.96 -16.19
C LEU A 424 1.80 -20.84 -16.58
N MET A 425 1.58 -21.86 -17.34
CA MET A 425 2.64 -22.75 -17.87
C MET A 425 2.68 -22.64 -19.39
N ARG A 426 3.87 -22.48 -19.95
CA ARG A 426 4.06 -22.53 -21.40
C ARG A 426 4.17 -24.00 -21.85
N ASN A 427 3.30 -24.41 -22.73
CA ASN A 427 3.31 -25.76 -23.32
C ASN A 427 4.57 -26.00 -24.18
N ALA A 428 4.86 -27.26 -24.47
CA ALA A 428 6.07 -27.72 -25.19
C ALA A 428 6.18 -27.17 -26.61
#